data_d007f0138202b28ef9cf8d95d1356f07
#
_entry.id   d007f0138202b28ef9cf8d95d1356f07
#
_cell.length_a   1.000
_cell.length_b   1.000
_cell.length_c   1.000
_cell.angle_alpha   90.00
_cell.angle_beta   90.00
_cell.angle_gamma   90.00
#
_symmetry.space_group_name_H-M   'P 1'
#
loop_
_entity.id
_entity.type
_entity.pdbx_description
1 polymer ?
#
loop_
_entity_poly.entity_id
_entity_poly.type
_entity_poly.pdbx_seq_one_letter_code
_entity_poly.pdbx_strand_id
1 'polypeptide(L)'
;MKKIVKVLFILMLNFVFGQNYKVVFSHIPIGQGITTSDSTQIVNSIGGVVSRDISSDSFKIGAGFLNTANSVLSVPPVITDFNFPTNIDKDGNHIIVSATIYDANGINTSNLHLQIGGEGTEVILPMLNISNSGYEATIDDSLISLKNFRAQIISTDNMGQESSTEYKTPDIKFYNSELSMTNEHSHYPEGVDKDIWRLVSWPSKPENNILALSSLEEGHVFYSWDVKKENYFNPDVIEEGRAYWFRHSYKEPVIFQEDTSVSIPLENHIIDLEKGWNLIGNPFSFPVQFQKDSIVNYPITYGLPNMPSGWSGPQYELIPWNGYAIFSPEKSSITVLPFSVIDSVQMIQNVMNEWYLNMKIQSESFINFSAEIGRRKNANDSYDIYDTPIYPLIDEHMSLVADLNGTDSFKYIRDIRSIDELNGVWNLRLDGKNSNEVISLSLEKKGQTPGNIVFGLVDIAKRKAYFEILEKTISIIKNTDSSYDLKLIAGDQIYVDLMSKEILSNIPEDFVLEQNYPNPFNPITNMNYALPQRSQIIISVYNVLGQEVKTLINEVKDYGYHSISWNGTDENGKEMASGVYFVRMISKGFIQSNKMLLLK
;
A
#
# COMPACT_ATOMS: atom_id res chain seq x y z
N MET A 1 -15.96 -20.97 -51.61
CA MET A 1 -16.11 -21.62 -50.31
C MET A 1 -15.08 -22.72 -50.06
N LYS A 2 -14.88 -23.73 -50.92
CA LYS A 2 -13.92 -24.85 -50.68
C LYS A 2 -12.44 -24.42 -50.54
N LYS A 3 -11.99 -23.36 -51.20
CA LYS A 3 -10.60 -22.84 -51.09
C LYS A 3 -10.37 -22.00 -49.79
N ILE A 4 -11.38 -21.31 -49.32
CA ILE A 4 -11.31 -20.47 -48.10
C ILE A 4 -11.22 -21.32 -46.85
N VAL A 5 -11.96 -22.44 -46.80
CA VAL A 5 -11.90 -23.40 -45.69
C VAL A 5 -10.55 -24.08 -45.57
N LYS A 6 -9.87 -24.39 -46.69
CA LYS A 6 -8.50 -24.94 -46.68
C LYS A 6 -7.45 -23.95 -46.17
N VAL A 7 -7.57 -22.67 -46.50
CA VAL A 7 -6.65 -21.64 -46.05
C VAL A 7 -6.87 -21.31 -44.56
N LEU A 8 -8.12 -21.32 -44.11
CA LEU A 8 -8.44 -21.09 -42.68
C LEU A 8 -7.90 -22.22 -41.79
N PHE A 9 -8.01 -23.47 -42.23
CA PHE A 9 -7.52 -24.62 -41.45
C PHE A 9 -5.99 -24.64 -41.35
N ILE A 10 -5.27 -24.27 -42.42
CA ILE A 10 -3.80 -24.14 -42.43
C ILE A 10 -3.36 -22.95 -41.57
N LEU A 11 -4.11 -21.84 -41.56
CA LEU A 11 -3.84 -20.68 -40.71
C LEU A 11 -4.07 -20.96 -39.22
N MET A 12 -5.12 -21.71 -38.86
CA MET A 12 -5.32 -22.11 -37.45
C MET A 12 -4.24 -23.07 -36.94
N LEU A 13 -3.79 -24.04 -37.75
CA LEU A 13 -2.71 -24.93 -37.36
C LEU A 13 -1.37 -24.18 -37.16
N ASN A 14 -1.06 -23.19 -38.00
CA ASN A 14 0.14 -22.38 -37.83
C ASN A 14 0.08 -21.47 -36.60
N PHE A 15 -1.11 -21.09 -36.13
CA PHE A 15 -1.29 -20.27 -34.93
C PHE A 15 -1.14 -21.06 -33.61
N VAL A 16 -1.51 -22.35 -33.63
CA VAL A 16 -1.46 -23.21 -32.44
C VAL A 16 -0.09 -23.83 -32.21
N PHE A 17 0.71 -24.12 -33.28
CA PHE A 17 1.92 -24.94 -33.14
C PHE A 17 3.23 -24.31 -33.63
N GLY A 18 3.22 -23.08 -34.09
CA GLY A 18 4.41 -22.21 -34.33
C GLY A 18 5.69 -22.87 -34.82
N GLN A 19 5.70 -23.68 -35.86
CA GLN A 19 6.76 -23.91 -36.85
C GLN A 19 6.58 -25.20 -37.67
N ASN A 20 6.79 -25.05 -38.99
CA ASN A 20 7.12 -26.08 -40.02
C ASN A 20 6.32 -27.40 -40.03
N TYR A 21 5.00 -27.31 -40.20
CA TYR A 21 4.20 -28.48 -40.53
C TYR A 21 4.07 -28.65 -42.06
N LYS A 22 4.44 -29.81 -42.56
CA LYS A 22 4.16 -30.17 -43.93
C LYS A 22 2.89 -31.01 -43.97
N VAL A 23 1.79 -30.39 -44.38
CA VAL A 23 0.53 -31.12 -44.62
C VAL A 23 0.57 -31.68 -46.05
N VAL A 24 0.62 -32.99 -46.20
CA VAL A 24 0.64 -33.65 -47.49
C VAL A 24 -0.68 -34.36 -47.70
N PHE A 25 -1.65 -33.68 -48.37
CA PHE A 25 -2.88 -34.30 -48.82
C PHE A 25 -3.09 -34.01 -50.29
N SER A 26 -3.25 -35.01 -51.10
CA SER A 26 -3.70 -34.87 -52.50
C SER A 26 -5.23 -34.96 -52.64
N HIS A 27 -5.95 -35.65 -51.76
CA HIS A 27 -7.42 -35.70 -51.68
C HIS A 27 -7.89 -35.95 -50.25
N ILE A 28 -8.83 -35.15 -49.76
CA ILE A 28 -9.56 -35.39 -48.53
C ILE A 28 -11.01 -35.63 -48.94
N PRO A 29 -11.56 -36.84 -48.86
CA PRO A 29 -12.99 -37.04 -48.75
C PRO A 29 -13.38 -36.45 -47.39
N ILE A 30 -14.50 -35.78 -47.34
CA ILE A 30 -14.98 -35.02 -46.23
C ILE A 30 -14.73 -35.79 -44.92
N GLY A 31 -13.74 -35.31 -44.14
CA GLY A 31 -13.70 -35.54 -42.72
C GLY A 31 -12.58 -36.36 -42.11
N GLN A 32 -11.42 -36.61 -42.71
CA GLN A 32 -10.30 -37.27 -42.01
C GLN A 32 -8.93 -36.68 -42.36
N GLY A 33 -8.06 -36.56 -41.38
CA GLY A 33 -6.68 -36.12 -41.58
C GLY A 33 -5.80 -36.39 -40.33
N ILE A 34 -4.55 -36.74 -40.59
CA ILE A 34 -3.52 -36.82 -39.54
C ILE A 34 -2.44 -35.81 -39.87
N THR A 35 -2.04 -35.05 -38.88
CA THR A 35 -0.92 -34.13 -39.00
C THR A 35 0.17 -34.59 -38.04
N THR A 36 1.39 -34.73 -38.51
CA THR A 36 2.52 -35.13 -37.68
C THR A 36 3.66 -34.13 -37.78
N SER A 37 4.34 -33.87 -36.69
CA SER A 37 5.67 -33.29 -36.61
C SER A 37 6.60 -34.30 -35.97
N ASP A 38 7.92 -34.03 -35.95
CA ASP A 38 8.93 -34.95 -35.40
C ASP A 38 8.65 -35.35 -33.94
N SER A 39 7.71 -34.69 -33.27
CA SER A 39 7.37 -34.91 -31.86
C SER A 39 5.86 -34.96 -31.56
N THR A 40 4.96 -34.74 -32.52
CA THR A 40 3.53 -34.68 -32.24
C THR A 40 2.67 -35.26 -33.36
N GLN A 41 1.74 -36.11 -32.99
CA GLN A 41 0.77 -36.72 -33.92
C GLN A 41 -0.65 -36.27 -33.53
N ILE A 42 -1.39 -35.71 -34.50
CA ILE A 42 -2.79 -35.33 -34.33
C ILE A 42 -3.65 -36.18 -35.25
N VAL A 43 -4.60 -36.91 -34.65
CA VAL A 43 -5.58 -37.72 -35.38
C VAL A 43 -6.93 -37.06 -35.29
N ASN A 44 -7.55 -36.78 -36.44
CA ASN A 44 -8.89 -36.20 -36.48
C ASN A 44 -9.77 -36.99 -37.47
N SER A 45 -10.93 -37.45 -37.02
CA SER A 45 -11.89 -38.19 -37.84
C SER A 45 -13.28 -37.55 -37.78
N ILE A 46 -13.77 -37.06 -38.91
CA ILE A 46 -15.12 -36.52 -39.07
C ILE A 46 -15.81 -37.29 -40.20
N GLY A 47 -16.51 -38.37 -39.85
CA GLY A 47 -17.49 -39.12 -40.64
C GLY A 47 -17.06 -39.57 -42.04
N GLY A 48 -16.76 -40.84 -42.22
CA GLY A 48 -16.55 -41.50 -43.49
C GLY A 48 -15.73 -42.78 -43.37
N VAL A 49 -16.06 -43.81 -44.15
CA VAL A 49 -15.32 -45.08 -44.17
C VAL A 49 -14.23 -45.02 -45.22
N VAL A 50 -12.96 -45.18 -44.84
CA VAL A 50 -11.83 -45.33 -45.74
C VAL A 50 -11.14 -46.66 -45.49
N SER A 51 -10.76 -47.37 -46.54
CA SER A 51 -10.38 -48.78 -46.48
C SER A 51 -8.88 -49.06 -46.67
N ARG A 52 -7.96 -48.09 -46.45
CA ARG A 52 -6.51 -48.35 -46.62
C ARG A 52 -5.65 -47.53 -45.69
N ASP A 53 -4.65 -48.17 -45.12
CA ASP A 53 -3.54 -47.54 -44.40
C ASP A 53 -2.45 -47.14 -45.40
N ILE A 54 -1.96 -45.92 -45.26
CA ILE A 54 -0.83 -45.39 -46.02
C ILE A 54 0.28 -45.10 -45.04
N SER A 55 1.44 -45.71 -45.24
CA SER A 55 2.61 -45.47 -44.36
C SER A 55 3.85 -45.21 -45.21
N SER A 56 4.74 -44.36 -44.68
CA SER A 56 6.11 -44.18 -45.13
C SER A 56 7.06 -44.26 -43.93
N ASP A 57 8.36 -44.26 -44.16
CA ASP A 57 9.36 -44.38 -43.07
C ASP A 57 9.27 -43.22 -42.03
N SER A 58 8.57 -42.16 -42.39
CA SER A 58 8.42 -40.98 -41.54
C SER A 58 6.98 -40.68 -41.11
N PHE A 59 5.96 -41.38 -41.59
CA PHE A 59 4.59 -41.18 -41.14
C PHE A 59 3.67 -42.35 -41.46
N LYS A 60 2.61 -42.50 -40.71
CA LYS A 60 1.50 -43.44 -40.96
C LYS A 60 0.17 -42.68 -41.06
N ILE A 61 -0.65 -43.02 -42.05
CA ILE A 61 -2.02 -42.54 -42.17
C ILE A 61 -2.93 -43.76 -42.03
N GLY A 62 -3.70 -43.81 -40.98
CA GLY A 62 -4.77 -44.79 -40.80
C GLY A 62 -6.05 -44.28 -41.45
N ALA A 63 -6.65 -45.08 -42.32
CA ALA A 63 -7.88 -44.76 -43.03
C ALA A 63 -8.97 -45.74 -42.61
N GLY A 64 -10.07 -45.25 -42.10
CA GLY A 64 -11.20 -46.00 -41.63
C GLY A 64 -11.46 -45.83 -40.16
N PHE A 65 -12.49 -46.46 -39.65
CA PHE A 65 -12.64 -46.64 -38.20
C PHE A 65 -11.31 -47.14 -37.69
N LEU A 66 -10.71 -46.43 -36.77
CA LEU A 66 -9.52 -46.86 -36.07
C LEU A 66 -9.70 -48.33 -35.71
N ASN A 67 -9.14 -49.17 -36.54
CA ASN A 67 -8.98 -50.55 -36.16
C ASN A 67 -7.89 -50.56 -35.12
N THR A 68 -8.34 -50.37 -33.90
CA THR A 68 -7.56 -50.11 -32.69
C THR A 68 -6.77 -51.33 -32.26
N ALA A 69 -6.19 -52.01 -33.21
CA ALA A 69 -5.50 -53.21 -32.84
C ALA A 69 -4.08 -52.98 -32.30
N ASN A 70 -3.41 -51.85 -32.53
CA ASN A 70 -2.02 -51.75 -32.01
C ASN A 70 -1.40 -50.37 -31.86
N SER A 71 -2.14 -49.26 -31.84
CA SER A 71 -1.61 -48.00 -31.33
C SER A 71 -2.71 -47.26 -30.56
N VAL A 72 -2.90 -47.61 -29.33
CA VAL A 72 -3.69 -46.84 -28.40
C VAL A 72 -3.00 -45.50 -28.28
N LEU A 73 -3.57 -44.46 -28.91
CA LEU A 73 -3.19 -43.09 -28.61
C LEU A 73 -3.62 -42.90 -27.15
N SER A 74 -2.65 -42.88 -26.29
CA SER A 74 -2.89 -42.56 -24.90
C SER A 74 -3.32 -41.10 -24.82
N VAL A 75 -4.55 -40.86 -24.42
CA VAL A 75 -5.11 -39.53 -24.15
C VAL A 75 -5.30 -39.47 -22.67
N PRO A 76 -4.94 -38.36 -22.01
CA PRO A 76 -5.14 -38.24 -20.56
C PRO A 76 -6.60 -38.42 -20.17
N PRO A 77 -6.88 -38.83 -18.93
CA PRO A 77 -8.24 -38.94 -18.40
C PRO A 77 -9.08 -37.69 -18.62
N VAL A 78 -10.35 -37.86 -18.92
CA VAL A 78 -11.30 -36.75 -19.01
C VAL A 78 -12.05 -36.66 -17.70
N ILE A 79 -11.94 -35.51 -17.03
CA ILE A 79 -12.61 -35.22 -15.75
C ILE A 79 -13.73 -34.21 -16.04
N THR A 80 -14.96 -34.59 -15.71
CA THR A 80 -16.16 -33.74 -15.83
C THR A 80 -16.98 -33.78 -14.55
N ASP A 81 -17.98 -32.91 -14.47
CA ASP A 81 -18.96 -32.88 -13.37
C ASP A 81 -18.27 -32.83 -11.99
N PHE A 82 -17.18 -32.07 -11.86
CA PHE A 82 -16.55 -31.86 -10.58
C PHE A 82 -17.52 -31.13 -9.63
N ASN A 83 -18.27 -31.92 -8.88
CA ASN A 83 -19.23 -31.46 -7.89
C ASN A 83 -18.51 -31.18 -6.56
N PHE A 84 -18.23 -29.91 -6.34
CA PHE A 84 -17.54 -29.40 -5.16
C PHE A 84 -18.44 -28.37 -4.48
N PRO A 85 -18.70 -28.47 -3.16
CA PRO A 85 -19.56 -27.52 -2.45
C PRO A 85 -18.91 -26.12 -2.44
N THR A 86 -19.69 -25.11 -2.76
CA THR A 86 -19.25 -23.70 -2.72
C THR A 86 -19.38 -23.10 -1.33
N ASN A 87 -20.28 -23.64 -0.49
CA ASN A 87 -20.51 -23.21 0.89
C ASN A 87 -20.44 -24.41 1.82
N ILE A 88 -19.74 -24.26 2.91
CA ILE A 88 -19.53 -25.30 3.92
C ILE A 88 -19.83 -24.69 5.29
N ASP A 89 -20.75 -25.30 6.03
CA ASP A 89 -20.90 -25.00 7.46
C ASP A 89 -19.95 -25.90 8.25
N LYS A 90 -19.15 -25.30 9.13
CA LYS A 90 -18.32 -26.06 10.05
C LYS A 90 -19.17 -26.58 11.21
N ASP A 91 -19.85 -27.70 10.99
CA ASP A 91 -20.83 -28.28 11.90
C ASP A 91 -20.47 -29.69 12.38
N GLY A 92 -19.27 -30.18 12.10
CA GLY A 92 -18.80 -31.52 12.45
C GLY A 92 -19.15 -32.59 11.42
N ASN A 93 -19.75 -32.23 10.28
CA ASN A 93 -20.07 -33.17 9.21
C ASN A 93 -18.90 -33.24 8.20
N HIS A 94 -18.73 -34.43 7.61
CA HIS A 94 -17.79 -34.61 6.51
C HIS A 94 -18.45 -34.25 5.17
N ILE A 95 -17.63 -33.87 4.21
CA ILE A 95 -18.05 -33.41 2.90
C ILE A 95 -17.76 -34.49 1.87
N ILE A 96 -18.74 -34.80 1.02
CA ILE A 96 -18.58 -35.68 -0.13
C ILE A 96 -18.34 -34.83 -1.39
N VAL A 97 -17.25 -35.11 -2.08
CA VAL A 97 -16.87 -34.53 -3.36
C VAL A 97 -16.95 -35.57 -4.43
N SER A 98 -17.60 -35.31 -5.55
CA SER A 98 -17.76 -36.27 -6.64
C SER A 98 -17.38 -35.71 -8.00
N ALA A 99 -17.01 -36.62 -8.91
CA ALA A 99 -16.71 -36.28 -10.31
C ALA A 99 -17.01 -37.45 -11.22
N THR A 100 -17.20 -37.16 -12.50
CA THR A 100 -17.19 -38.16 -13.58
C THR A 100 -15.82 -38.19 -14.21
N ILE A 101 -15.14 -39.37 -14.15
CA ILE A 101 -13.78 -39.55 -14.68
C ILE A 101 -13.82 -40.74 -15.63
N TYR A 102 -13.37 -40.50 -16.86
CA TYR A 102 -13.36 -41.50 -17.90
C TYR A 102 -12.06 -41.53 -18.67
N ASP A 103 -11.56 -42.72 -18.95
CA ASP A 103 -10.46 -42.99 -19.86
C ASP A 103 -10.63 -44.31 -20.58
N ALA A 104 -10.25 -44.38 -21.89
CA ALA A 104 -10.35 -45.56 -22.72
C ALA A 104 -9.37 -46.67 -22.29
N ASN A 105 -8.28 -46.33 -21.63
CA ASN A 105 -7.28 -47.25 -21.12
C ASN A 105 -7.53 -47.66 -19.68
N GLY A 106 -8.58 -47.08 -19.08
CA GLY A 106 -8.92 -47.21 -17.66
C GLY A 106 -8.14 -46.29 -16.76
N ILE A 107 -8.72 -45.98 -15.61
CA ILE A 107 -8.13 -45.10 -14.59
C ILE A 107 -7.25 -45.94 -13.67
N ASN A 108 -5.98 -45.52 -13.51
CA ASN A 108 -5.04 -46.10 -12.57
C ASN A 108 -5.23 -45.51 -11.17
N THR A 109 -5.18 -44.17 -11.08
CA THR A 109 -5.42 -43.46 -9.82
C THR A 109 -6.27 -42.22 -10.05
N SER A 110 -7.08 -41.88 -9.08
CA SER A 110 -7.77 -40.60 -9.03
C SER A 110 -7.77 -40.10 -7.60
N ASN A 111 -7.27 -38.88 -7.40
CA ASN A 111 -7.10 -38.30 -6.09
C ASN A 111 -7.67 -36.88 -6.06
N LEU A 112 -8.28 -36.55 -4.94
CA LEU A 112 -8.61 -35.19 -4.58
C LEU A 112 -7.43 -34.61 -3.80
N HIS A 113 -6.80 -33.59 -4.37
CA HIS A 113 -5.69 -32.86 -3.79
C HIS A 113 -6.23 -31.62 -3.08
N LEU A 114 -6.06 -31.56 -1.76
CA LEU A 114 -6.41 -30.40 -0.94
C LEU A 114 -5.13 -29.63 -0.62
N GLN A 115 -5.13 -28.34 -0.87
CA GLN A 115 -4.06 -27.45 -0.42
C GLN A 115 -4.61 -26.50 0.64
N ILE A 116 -4.10 -26.65 1.86
CA ILE A 116 -4.53 -25.87 3.03
C ILE A 116 -3.86 -24.48 2.99
N GLY A 117 -4.60 -23.44 3.38
CA GLY A 117 -4.10 -22.06 3.39
C GLY A 117 -2.89 -21.85 4.29
N GLY A 118 -2.05 -20.89 3.94
CA GLY A 118 -0.80 -20.58 4.62
C GLY A 118 0.41 -21.29 4.01
N GLU A 119 0.95 -22.29 4.70
CA GLU A 119 2.14 -23.03 4.23
C GLU A 119 1.88 -23.88 2.97
N GLY A 120 0.61 -23.98 2.55
CA GLY A 120 0.25 -24.78 1.39
C GLY A 120 0.37 -26.27 1.59
N THR A 121 0.21 -26.74 2.83
CA THR A 121 0.24 -28.18 3.16
C THR A 121 -0.72 -28.93 2.27
N GLU A 122 -0.22 -29.91 1.52
CA GLU A 122 -1.01 -30.74 0.63
C GLU A 122 -1.50 -31.99 1.35
N VAL A 123 -2.81 -32.25 1.21
CA VAL A 123 -3.47 -33.48 1.67
C VAL A 123 -4.06 -34.17 0.45
N ILE A 124 -3.68 -35.43 0.25
CA ILE A 124 -4.14 -36.23 -0.89
C ILE A 124 -5.15 -37.25 -0.39
N LEU A 125 -6.38 -37.15 -0.90
CA LEU A 125 -7.46 -38.07 -0.57
C LEU A 125 -7.79 -38.94 -1.79
N PRO A 126 -7.73 -40.30 -1.68
CA PRO A 126 -8.08 -41.16 -2.80
C PRO A 126 -9.57 -41.04 -3.11
N MET A 127 -9.91 -40.94 -4.39
CA MET A 127 -11.28 -40.98 -4.86
C MET A 127 -11.66 -42.44 -5.14
N LEU A 128 -12.77 -42.87 -4.56
CA LEU A 128 -13.30 -44.21 -4.73
C LEU A 128 -14.21 -44.29 -5.95
N ASN A 129 -14.03 -45.29 -6.78
CA ASN A 129 -14.95 -45.56 -7.89
C ASN A 129 -16.26 -46.14 -7.34
N ILE A 130 -17.35 -45.42 -7.55
CA ILE A 130 -18.71 -45.80 -7.09
C ILE A 130 -19.61 -46.29 -8.23
N SER A 131 -19.21 -46.08 -9.48
CA SER A 131 -19.93 -46.51 -10.69
C SER A 131 -18.95 -46.56 -11.87
N ASN A 132 -19.41 -46.92 -13.06
CA ASN A 132 -18.56 -47.07 -14.25
C ASN A 132 -17.58 -45.87 -14.50
N SER A 133 -18.01 -44.65 -14.17
CA SER A 133 -17.19 -43.43 -14.33
C SER A 133 -17.36 -42.46 -13.17
N GLY A 134 -18.15 -42.79 -12.15
CA GLY A 134 -18.40 -41.95 -10.97
C GLY A 134 -17.32 -42.19 -9.91
N TYR A 135 -16.73 -41.13 -9.41
CA TYR A 135 -15.70 -41.16 -8.35
C TYR A 135 -16.11 -40.23 -7.22
N GLU A 136 -15.84 -40.64 -5.98
CA GLU A 136 -16.12 -39.87 -4.78
C GLU A 136 -14.93 -39.87 -3.81
N ALA A 137 -14.71 -38.73 -3.15
CA ALA A 137 -13.82 -38.61 -2.01
C ALA A 137 -14.58 -37.94 -0.85
N THR A 138 -14.16 -38.26 0.37
CA THR A 138 -14.70 -37.68 1.59
C THR A 138 -13.66 -36.79 2.24
N ILE A 139 -13.99 -35.52 2.47
CA ILE A 139 -13.18 -34.59 3.26
C ILE A 139 -13.70 -34.67 4.70
N ASP A 140 -12.82 -35.09 5.61
CA ASP A 140 -13.12 -35.18 7.04
C ASP A 140 -13.22 -33.77 7.67
N ASP A 141 -14.12 -33.60 8.64
CA ASP A 141 -14.32 -32.31 9.33
C ASP A 141 -13.04 -31.77 9.97
N SER A 142 -12.11 -32.64 10.39
CA SER A 142 -10.82 -32.24 10.93
C SER A 142 -9.95 -31.45 9.94
N LEU A 143 -10.20 -31.55 8.64
CA LEU A 143 -9.54 -30.78 7.58
C LEU A 143 -10.23 -29.45 7.30
N ILE A 144 -11.45 -29.26 7.80
CA ILE A 144 -12.20 -28.02 7.67
C ILE A 144 -11.78 -27.08 8.79
N SER A 145 -11.01 -26.06 8.45
CA SER A 145 -10.45 -25.11 9.43
C SER A 145 -10.59 -23.66 8.96
N LEU A 146 -10.31 -22.72 9.87
CA LEU A 146 -10.28 -21.29 9.58
C LEU A 146 -9.24 -20.92 8.50
N LYS A 147 -8.26 -21.79 8.25
CA LYS A 147 -7.26 -21.59 7.19
C LYS A 147 -7.86 -21.79 5.80
N ASN A 148 -9.05 -22.40 5.70
CA ASN A 148 -9.66 -22.80 4.44
C ASN A 148 -8.78 -23.77 3.63
N PHE A 149 -9.25 -24.22 2.50
CA PHE A 149 -8.51 -25.05 1.55
C PHE A 149 -8.97 -24.80 0.12
N ARG A 150 -8.15 -25.16 -0.85
CA ARG A 150 -8.55 -25.29 -2.24
C ARG A 150 -8.34 -26.73 -2.70
N ALA A 151 -9.18 -27.19 -3.62
CA ALA A 151 -9.21 -28.56 -4.06
C ALA A 151 -9.11 -28.69 -5.57
N GLN A 152 -8.38 -29.65 -6.06
CA GLN A 152 -8.38 -30.09 -7.45
C GLN A 152 -8.37 -31.62 -7.52
N ILE A 153 -8.91 -32.16 -8.61
CA ILE A 153 -8.79 -33.58 -8.91
C ILE A 153 -7.63 -33.79 -9.85
N ILE A 154 -6.78 -34.77 -9.51
CA ILE A 154 -5.70 -35.26 -10.37
C ILE A 154 -5.98 -36.74 -10.65
N SER A 155 -6.04 -37.12 -11.92
CA SER A 155 -6.31 -38.48 -12.34
C SER A 155 -5.28 -38.96 -13.36
N THR A 156 -4.80 -40.20 -13.18
CA THR A 156 -3.79 -40.83 -14.03
C THR A 156 -4.37 -42.10 -14.64
N ASP A 157 -4.19 -42.33 -15.93
CA ASP A 157 -4.59 -43.54 -16.63
C ASP A 157 -3.58 -44.70 -16.42
N ASN A 158 -3.93 -45.88 -16.93
CA ASN A 158 -3.05 -47.05 -16.87
C ASN A 158 -1.78 -46.95 -17.75
N MET A 159 -1.70 -45.91 -18.56
CA MET A 159 -0.53 -45.60 -19.41
C MET A 159 0.37 -44.54 -18.78
N GLY A 160 -0.01 -43.98 -17.62
CA GLY A 160 0.73 -42.97 -16.88
C GLY A 160 0.50 -41.53 -17.35
N GLN A 161 -0.56 -41.30 -18.16
CA GLN A 161 -0.92 -39.93 -18.53
C GLN A 161 -1.85 -39.33 -17.48
N GLU A 162 -1.68 -38.02 -17.25
CA GLU A 162 -2.33 -37.31 -16.16
C GLU A 162 -3.20 -36.16 -16.69
N SER A 163 -4.30 -35.93 -16.03
CA SER A 163 -5.12 -34.71 -16.14
C SER A 163 -5.48 -34.17 -14.78
N SER A 164 -5.71 -32.86 -14.72
CA SER A 164 -6.15 -32.18 -13.52
C SER A 164 -7.28 -31.20 -13.82
N THR A 165 -8.10 -30.94 -12.81
CA THR A 165 -9.09 -29.85 -12.85
C THR A 165 -8.45 -28.52 -12.43
N GLU A 166 -9.15 -27.42 -12.66
CA GLU A 166 -8.85 -26.17 -11.97
C GLU A 166 -9.13 -26.32 -10.48
N TYR A 167 -8.44 -25.51 -9.66
CA TYR A 167 -8.72 -25.44 -8.24
C TYR A 167 -10.08 -24.83 -7.96
N LYS A 168 -10.78 -25.37 -6.95
CA LYS A 168 -11.98 -24.79 -6.35
C LYS A 168 -11.73 -24.54 -4.87
N THR A 169 -12.25 -23.44 -4.35
CA THR A 169 -12.19 -23.08 -2.94
C THR A 169 -13.60 -22.82 -2.43
N PRO A 170 -13.98 -23.31 -1.23
CA PRO A 170 -15.28 -23.06 -0.65
C PRO A 170 -15.28 -21.79 0.19
N ASP A 171 -16.46 -21.28 0.46
CA ASP A 171 -16.72 -20.40 1.58
C ASP A 171 -17.02 -21.26 2.83
N ILE A 172 -16.21 -21.16 3.87
CA ILE A 172 -16.43 -21.89 5.12
C ILE A 172 -17.03 -20.95 6.15
N LYS A 173 -18.26 -21.28 6.59
CA LYS A 173 -18.96 -20.57 7.66
C LYS A 173 -18.61 -21.17 9.03
N PHE A 174 -18.31 -20.31 9.98
CA PHE A 174 -17.99 -20.68 11.36
C PHE A 174 -18.48 -19.62 12.35
N TYR A 175 -18.51 -19.98 13.64
CA TYR A 175 -18.87 -19.04 14.69
C TYR A 175 -17.69 -18.13 15.05
N ASN A 176 -17.98 -16.85 15.32
CA ASN A 176 -16.93 -15.87 15.68
C ASN A 176 -16.18 -16.20 16.98
N SER A 177 -16.77 -17.00 17.86
CA SER A 177 -16.05 -17.52 19.05
C SER A 177 -14.81 -18.36 18.71
N GLU A 178 -14.73 -18.92 17.50
CA GLU A 178 -13.56 -19.62 16.98
C GLU A 178 -12.46 -18.65 16.52
N LEU A 179 -12.82 -17.36 16.28
CA LEU A 179 -11.94 -16.24 15.96
C LEU A 179 -11.86 -15.29 17.15
N SER A 180 -11.25 -15.69 18.23
CA SER A 180 -11.01 -14.79 19.35
C SER A 180 -9.72 -13.98 19.11
N MET A 181 -9.78 -12.68 19.39
CA MET A 181 -8.58 -11.83 19.49
C MET A 181 -7.93 -12.11 20.84
N THR A 182 -7.03 -13.07 20.88
CA THR A 182 -6.25 -13.37 22.09
C THR A 182 -5.11 -12.38 22.28
N ASN A 183 -4.58 -12.28 23.49
CA ASN A 183 -3.39 -11.47 23.76
C ASN A 183 -2.16 -11.94 22.96
N GLU A 184 -2.09 -13.23 22.62
CA GLU A 184 -1.04 -13.77 21.75
C GLU A 184 -1.12 -13.20 20.33
N HIS A 185 -2.31 -13.10 19.76
CA HIS A 185 -2.52 -12.50 18.44
C HIS A 185 -2.24 -11.00 18.44
N SER A 186 -2.46 -10.32 19.55
CA SER A 186 -2.17 -8.89 19.69
C SER A 186 -0.74 -8.60 20.14
N HIS A 187 0.15 -9.58 20.18
CA HIS A 187 1.51 -9.46 20.71
C HIS A 187 1.61 -8.97 22.17
N TYR A 188 0.56 -9.05 22.96
CA TYR A 188 0.52 -8.62 24.37
C TYR A 188 0.07 -9.77 25.27
N PRO A 189 0.95 -10.76 25.55
CA PRO A 189 0.58 -11.96 26.31
C PRO A 189 0.13 -11.66 27.76
N GLU A 190 0.50 -10.50 28.30
CA GLU A 190 0.10 -10.05 29.64
C GLU A 190 -1.08 -9.05 29.62
N GLY A 191 -1.70 -8.82 28.45
CA GLY A 191 -2.72 -7.80 28.26
C GLY A 191 -2.14 -6.42 28.02
N VAL A 192 -3.00 -5.49 27.64
CA VAL A 192 -2.66 -4.09 27.33
C VAL A 192 -3.23 -3.19 28.43
N ASP A 193 -2.49 -2.15 28.79
CA ASP A 193 -3.07 -1.08 29.59
C ASP A 193 -4.23 -0.43 28.82
N LYS A 194 -5.26 -0.08 29.59
CA LYS A 194 -6.50 0.50 29.10
C LYS A 194 -6.25 1.78 28.36
N ASP A 195 -5.87 2.23 27.54
CA ASP A 195 -5.60 3.49 26.83
C ASP A 195 -4.49 3.34 25.77
N ILE A 196 -3.98 2.12 25.57
CA ILE A 196 -3.04 1.86 24.51
C ILE A 196 -3.79 1.54 23.22
N TRP A 197 -3.54 2.34 22.19
CA TRP A 197 -4.04 2.11 20.85
C TRP A 197 -3.28 0.99 20.15
N ARG A 198 -4.01 0.20 19.38
CA ARG A 198 -3.47 -0.84 18.49
C ARG A 198 -4.08 -0.71 17.12
N LEU A 199 -3.32 -1.09 16.12
CA LEU A 199 -3.86 -1.23 14.78
C LEU A 199 -4.23 -2.70 14.57
N VAL A 200 -5.50 -2.97 14.34
CA VAL A 200 -6.06 -4.33 14.23
C VAL A 200 -6.73 -4.54 12.88
N SER A 201 -6.87 -5.82 12.47
CA SER A 201 -7.67 -6.22 11.32
C SER A 201 -8.50 -7.45 11.65
N TRP A 202 -9.48 -7.76 10.82
CA TRP A 202 -10.32 -8.94 10.97
C TRP A 202 -9.96 -10.00 9.94
N PRO A 203 -9.53 -11.21 10.35
CA PRO A 203 -9.03 -12.24 9.43
C PRO A 203 -10.15 -13.14 8.87
N SER A 204 -11.26 -12.58 8.43
CA SER A 204 -12.39 -13.23 7.78
C SER A 204 -13.40 -12.19 7.31
N LYS A 205 -14.51 -12.65 6.71
CA LYS A 205 -15.64 -11.80 6.35
C LYS A 205 -16.78 -12.00 7.36
N PRO A 206 -17.06 -11.03 8.25
CA PRO A 206 -18.20 -11.11 9.17
C PRO A 206 -19.52 -11.11 8.41
N GLU A 207 -20.49 -11.96 8.80
CA GLU A 207 -21.83 -11.93 8.21
C GLU A 207 -22.71 -10.82 8.77
N ASN A 208 -22.49 -10.45 10.05
CA ASN A 208 -23.21 -9.37 10.70
C ASN A 208 -22.27 -8.30 11.20
N ASN A 209 -22.84 -7.19 11.63
CA ASN A 209 -22.05 -6.08 12.17
C ASN A 209 -21.45 -6.44 13.53
N ILE A 210 -20.16 -6.79 13.56
CA ILE A 210 -19.42 -7.15 14.77
C ILE A 210 -19.41 -6.01 15.80
N LEU A 211 -19.44 -4.75 15.35
CA LEU A 211 -19.43 -3.58 16.24
C LEU A 211 -20.73 -3.43 17.05
N ALA A 212 -21.81 -4.07 16.59
CA ALA A 212 -23.09 -4.09 17.29
C ALA A 212 -23.19 -5.24 18.32
N LEU A 213 -22.17 -6.11 18.42
CA LEU A 213 -22.20 -7.24 19.33
C LEU A 213 -22.09 -6.77 20.79
N SER A 214 -23.05 -7.20 21.56
CA SER A 214 -23.14 -6.93 23.01
C SER A 214 -22.02 -7.55 23.84
N SER A 215 -21.22 -8.43 23.25
CA SER A 215 -20.04 -9.05 23.87
C SER A 215 -18.85 -8.10 24.02
N LEU A 216 -18.82 -6.98 23.29
CA LEU A 216 -17.85 -5.91 23.51
C LEU A 216 -18.40 -5.03 24.65
N GLU A 217 -17.86 -5.20 25.85
CA GLU A 217 -18.22 -4.40 27.01
C GLU A 217 -18.02 -2.89 26.80
N GLU A 218 -18.68 -2.07 27.61
CA GLU A 218 -18.43 -0.61 27.63
C GLU A 218 -16.94 -0.31 27.80
N GLY A 219 -16.35 0.46 26.88
CA GLY A 219 -14.97 0.91 26.97
C GLY A 219 -14.04 0.52 25.81
N HIS A 220 -14.57 -0.12 24.77
CA HIS A 220 -13.83 -0.30 23.52
C HIS A 220 -14.18 0.81 22.51
N VAL A 221 -13.22 1.14 21.65
CA VAL A 221 -13.37 2.15 20.59
C VAL A 221 -12.68 1.67 19.32
N PHE A 222 -13.37 1.82 18.20
CA PHE A 222 -12.81 1.61 16.87
C PHE A 222 -12.80 2.91 16.07
N TYR A 223 -11.73 3.18 15.35
CA TYR A 223 -11.67 4.23 14.32
C TYR A 223 -11.15 3.65 13.01
N SER A 224 -11.76 4.07 11.92
CA SER A 224 -11.28 3.88 10.56
C SER A 224 -10.71 5.18 10.00
N TRP A 225 -9.96 5.08 8.91
CA TRP A 225 -9.33 6.20 8.23
C TRP A 225 -9.97 6.46 6.86
N ASP A 226 -10.51 7.66 6.66
CA ASP A 226 -10.95 8.12 5.35
C ASP A 226 -9.78 8.78 4.61
N VAL A 227 -9.21 8.06 3.64
CA VAL A 227 -8.02 8.49 2.89
C VAL A 227 -8.28 9.81 2.14
N LYS A 228 -9.51 10.01 1.62
CA LYS A 228 -9.85 11.20 0.82
C LYS A 228 -10.04 12.44 1.65
N LYS A 229 -10.55 12.29 2.86
CA LYS A 229 -10.77 13.39 3.80
C LYS A 229 -9.61 13.58 4.79
N GLU A 230 -8.67 12.63 4.79
CA GLU A 230 -7.53 12.59 5.71
C GLU A 230 -7.97 12.75 7.17
N ASN A 231 -9.03 12.05 7.56
CA ASN A 231 -9.54 12.09 8.93
C ASN A 231 -10.03 10.72 9.42
N TYR A 232 -10.11 10.60 10.73
CA TYR A 232 -10.66 9.43 11.41
C TYR A 232 -12.18 9.54 11.58
N PHE A 233 -12.85 8.38 11.49
CA PHE A 233 -14.28 8.26 11.75
C PHE A 233 -14.58 6.93 12.45
N ASN A 234 -15.70 6.86 13.15
CA ASN A 234 -16.18 5.60 13.71
C ASN A 234 -16.78 4.74 12.61
N PRO A 235 -16.27 3.53 12.36
CA PRO A 235 -16.83 2.65 11.34
C PRO A 235 -18.18 2.09 11.79
N ASP A 236 -19.08 1.91 10.83
CA ASP A 236 -20.36 1.24 11.06
C ASP A 236 -20.24 -0.29 10.98
N VAL A 237 -19.26 -0.77 10.20
CA VAL A 237 -18.98 -2.20 9.96
C VAL A 237 -17.49 -2.48 9.90
N ILE A 238 -17.14 -3.73 10.17
CA ILE A 238 -15.78 -4.25 9.93
C ILE A 238 -15.76 -4.94 8.56
N GLU A 239 -14.79 -4.59 7.73
CA GLU A 239 -14.58 -5.14 6.40
C GLU A 239 -13.31 -5.98 6.34
N GLU A 240 -13.32 -7.04 5.54
CA GLU A 240 -12.12 -7.83 5.28
C GLU A 240 -11.04 -7.01 4.56
N GLY A 241 -9.77 -7.28 4.85
CA GLY A 241 -8.64 -6.57 4.22
C GLY A 241 -8.45 -5.13 4.67
N ARG A 242 -9.26 -4.64 5.62
CA ARG A 242 -9.14 -3.31 6.24
C ARG A 242 -8.57 -3.39 7.65
N ALA A 243 -7.95 -2.29 8.09
CA ALA A 243 -7.49 -2.16 9.46
C ALA A 243 -8.16 -1.00 10.17
N TYR A 244 -8.17 -1.12 11.50
CA TYR A 244 -8.86 -0.21 12.40
C TYR A 244 -7.98 0.09 13.60
N TRP A 245 -7.98 1.33 14.04
CA TRP A 245 -7.50 1.66 15.37
C TRP A 245 -8.45 1.11 16.40
N PHE A 246 -7.90 0.40 17.37
CA PHE A 246 -8.64 -0.25 18.44
C PHE A 246 -8.04 0.06 19.79
N ARG A 247 -8.91 0.35 20.75
CA ARG A 247 -8.57 0.54 22.16
C ARG A 247 -9.63 -0.11 23.03
N HIS A 248 -9.22 -0.80 24.06
CA HIS A 248 -10.12 -1.37 25.06
C HIS A 248 -9.52 -1.27 26.46
N SER A 249 -10.39 -1.32 27.50
CA SER A 249 -10.03 -1.12 28.88
C SER A 249 -9.78 -2.41 29.67
N TYR A 250 -9.88 -3.58 29.07
CA TYR A 250 -9.72 -4.87 29.75
C TYR A 250 -8.56 -5.69 29.17
N LYS A 251 -8.00 -6.57 30.05
CA LYS A 251 -6.84 -7.39 29.71
C LYS A 251 -7.20 -8.77 29.16
N GLU A 252 -8.46 -9.19 29.30
CA GLU A 252 -8.95 -10.47 28.84
C GLU A 252 -9.05 -10.52 27.31
N PRO A 253 -8.95 -11.71 26.71
CA PRO A 253 -9.18 -11.87 25.29
C PRO A 253 -10.55 -11.35 24.86
N VAL A 254 -10.62 -10.66 23.73
CA VAL A 254 -11.89 -10.24 23.14
C VAL A 254 -12.49 -11.44 22.39
N ILE A 255 -13.58 -11.98 22.90
CA ILE A 255 -14.27 -13.11 22.29
C ILE A 255 -15.57 -12.61 21.66
N PHE A 256 -15.71 -12.84 20.36
CA PHE A 256 -16.92 -12.49 19.61
C PHE A 256 -17.85 -13.70 19.62
N GLN A 257 -18.86 -13.68 20.50
CA GLN A 257 -19.85 -14.75 20.63
C GLN A 257 -21.10 -14.44 19.80
N GLU A 258 -21.87 -15.47 19.53
CA GLU A 258 -23.24 -15.42 18.97
C GLU A 258 -23.35 -14.89 17.53
N ASP A 259 -22.25 -14.78 16.81
CA ASP A 259 -22.25 -14.36 15.42
C ASP A 259 -21.37 -15.26 14.55
N THR A 260 -21.48 -15.08 13.25
CA THR A 260 -20.81 -15.91 12.26
C THR A 260 -19.96 -15.10 11.31
N SER A 261 -18.89 -15.74 10.84
CA SER A 261 -18.03 -15.22 9.78
C SER A 261 -17.77 -16.28 8.73
N VAL A 262 -17.39 -15.84 7.55
CA VAL A 262 -17.03 -16.69 6.43
C VAL A 262 -15.52 -16.55 6.15
N SER A 263 -14.85 -17.68 5.96
CA SER A 263 -13.45 -17.69 5.58
C SER A 263 -13.27 -17.09 4.18
N ILE A 264 -12.14 -16.43 3.97
CA ILE A 264 -11.81 -15.89 2.64
C ILE A 264 -11.40 -17.03 1.70
N PRO A 265 -11.91 -17.07 0.46
CA PRO A 265 -11.46 -18.01 -0.57
C PRO A 265 -9.95 -17.96 -0.79
N LEU A 266 -9.32 -19.13 -0.98
CA LEU A 266 -7.86 -19.21 -1.18
C LEU A 266 -7.44 -18.82 -2.60
N GLU A 267 -7.77 -17.62 -2.96
CA GLU A 267 -7.39 -16.93 -4.20
C GLU A 267 -6.59 -15.68 -3.86
N ASN A 268 -5.91 -15.13 -4.85
CA ASN A 268 -5.22 -13.86 -4.67
C ASN A 268 -6.23 -12.76 -4.31
N HIS A 269 -6.07 -12.15 -3.15
CA HIS A 269 -6.95 -11.09 -2.67
C HIS A 269 -6.35 -9.72 -2.99
N ILE A 270 -7.10 -8.90 -3.73
CA ILE A 270 -6.65 -7.57 -4.14
C ILE A 270 -7.20 -6.54 -3.15
N ILE A 271 -6.32 -5.73 -2.59
CA ILE A 271 -6.67 -4.59 -1.75
C ILE A 271 -6.34 -3.31 -2.54
N ASP A 272 -7.37 -2.57 -2.90
CA ASP A 272 -7.23 -1.29 -3.57
C ASP A 272 -6.70 -0.22 -2.60
N LEU A 273 -5.75 0.58 -3.09
CA LEU A 273 -5.13 1.68 -2.37
C LEU A 273 -5.50 3.01 -3.05
N GLU A 274 -5.97 3.95 -2.27
CA GLU A 274 -6.10 5.35 -2.70
C GLU A 274 -4.77 6.08 -2.49
N LYS A 275 -4.59 7.24 -3.14
CA LYS A 275 -3.43 8.12 -2.91
C LYS A 275 -3.40 8.57 -1.45
N GLY A 276 -2.28 8.36 -0.77
CA GLY A 276 -2.08 8.68 0.65
C GLY A 276 -1.95 7.44 1.53
N TRP A 277 -2.17 7.61 2.83
CA TRP A 277 -2.16 6.52 3.81
C TRP A 277 -3.43 5.69 3.73
N ASN A 278 -3.27 4.38 3.64
CA ASN A 278 -4.35 3.40 3.68
C ASN A 278 -4.16 2.49 4.89
N LEU A 279 -5.24 2.17 5.59
CA LEU A 279 -5.24 1.17 6.64
C LEU A 279 -5.70 -0.16 6.07
N ILE A 280 -4.82 -1.15 6.07
CA ILE A 280 -5.04 -2.48 5.47
C ILE A 280 -4.86 -3.57 6.51
N GLY A 281 -5.51 -4.71 6.28
CA GLY A 281 -5.44 -5.88 7.15
C GLY A 281 -5.13 -7.16 6.39
N ASN A 282 -4.75 -8.18 7.14
CA ASN A 282 -4.69 -9.53 6.61
C ASN A 282 -6.11 -10.12 6.57
N PRO A 283 -6.66 -10.44 5.38
CA PRO A 283 -8.00 -11.04 5.30
C PRO A 283 -8.02 -12.52 5.69
N PHE A 284 -6.86 -13.19 5.76
CA PHE A 284 -6.73 -14.61 6.07
C PHE A 284 -6.41 -14.85 7.56
N SER A 285 -6.76 -16.02 8.07
CA SER A 285 -6.49 -16.44 9.45
C SER A 285 -5.07 -16.98 9.70
N PHE A 286 -4.17 -16.78 8.75
CA PHE A 286 -2.75 -17.20 8.80
C PHE A 286 -1.87 -16.11 8.20
N PRO A 287 -0.56 -16.09 8.54
CA PRO A 287 0.38 -15.13 7.96
C PRO A 287 0.47 -15.27 6.45
N VAL A 288 0.52 -14.12 5.74
CA VAL A 288 0.52 -14.07 4.28
C VAL A 288 1.56 -13.10 3.74
N GLN A 289 2.08 -13.43 2.57
CA GLN A 289 2.91 -12.53 1.77
C GLN A 289 2.03 -11.70 0.83
N PHE A 290 2.59 -10.64 0.28
CA PHE A 290 1.91 -9.76 -0.65
C PHE A 290 2.84 -9.26 -1.75
N GLN A 291 2.26 -8.92 -2.88
CA GLN A 291 2.92 -8.22 -3.98
C GLN A 291 2.41 -6.78 -4.02
N LYS A 292 3.29 -5.86 -4.34
CA LYS A 292 2.98 -4.43 -4.44
C LYS A 292 3.77 -3.80 -5.58
N ASP A 293 3.31 -2.65 -6.07
CA ASP A 293 4.07 -1.83 -6.99
C ASP A 293 5.32 -1.26 -6.30
N SER A 294 6.35 -1.02 -7.09
CA SER A 294 7.64 -0.49 -6.60
C SER A 294 7.52 0.89 -5.96
N ILE A 295 6.52 1.69 -6.34
CA ILE A 295 6.25 3.04 -5.80
C ILE A 295 5.52 3.03 -4.45
N VAL A 296 4.87 1.93 -4.09
CA VAL A 296 4.14 1.79 -2.82
C VAL A 296 5.12 1.44 -1.71
N ASN A 297 5.02 2.10 -0.56
CA ASN A 297 5.85 1.78 0.61
C ASN A 297 5.54 0.37 1.15
N TYR A 298 6.43 -0.16 2.00
CA TYR A 298 6.10 -1.36 2.76
C TYR A 298 5.12 -1.03 3.89
N PRO A 299 4.19 -1.93 4.22
CA PRO A 299 3.30 -1.76 5.36
C PRO A 299 4.08 -1.62 6.67
N ILE A 300 3.56 -0.83 7.57
CA ILE A 300 4.02 -0.69 8.96
C ILE A 300 2.85 -0.95 9.90
N THR A 301 3.12 -1.42 11.10
CA THR A 301 2.10 -1.62 12.12
C THR A 301 2.39 -0.79 13.36
N TYR A 302 1.42 -0.62 14.24
CA TYR A 302 1.54 0.18 15.46
C TYR A 302 1.32 -0.68 16.70
N GLY A 303 2.09 -0.43 17.74
CA GLY A 303 1.87 -1.04 19.03
C GLY A 303 2.40 -2.46 19.13
N LEU A 304 3.64 -2.73 18.68
CA LEU A 304 4.32 -4.01 18.92
C LEU A 304 4.77 -4.12 20.40
N PRO A 305 4.96 -5.33 20.94
CA PRO A 305 5.34 -5.54 22.35
C PRO A 305 6.62 -4.81 22.77
N ASN A 306 7.59 -4.72 21.87
CA ASN A 306 8.85 -4.00 22.07
C ASN A 306 8.73 -2.49 21.77
N MET A 307 7.58 -2.04 21.28
CA MET A 307 7.31 -0.65 20.90
C MET A 307 5.80 -0.34 21.08
N PRO A 308 5.27 -0.40 22.32
CA PRO A 308 3.83 -0.36 22.57
C PRO A 308 3.13 0.94 22.17
N SER A 309 3.85 2.04 22.03
CA SER A 309 3.33 3.34 21.60
C SER A 309 4.06 3.87 20.36
N GLY A 310 4.51 3.00 19.48
CA GLY A 310 5.28 3.38 18.30
C GLY A 310 4.96 2.58 17.04
N TRP A 311 5.37 3.12 15.91
CA TRP A 311 5.30 2.46 14.62
C TRP A 311 6.47 1.50 14.43
N SER A 312 6.19 0.34 13.85
CA SER A 312 7.24 -0.62 13.48
C SER A 312 8.05 -0.12 12.27
N GLY A 313 9.16 -0.79 12.00
CA GLY A 313 9.78 -0.76 10.67
C GLY A 313 8.92 -1.45 9.60
N PRO A 314 9.41 -1.50 8.34
CA PRO A 314 8.75 -2.17 7.24
C PRO A 314 8.39 -3.63 7.57
N GLN A 315 7.18 -4.03 7.20
CA GLN A 315 6.69 -5.41 7.33
C GLN A 315 6.67 -6.07 5.96
N TYR A 316 7.12 -7.32 5.89
CA TYR A 316 7.20 -8.11 4.65
C TYR A 316 6.15 -9.21 4.60
N GLU A 317 5.42 -9.36 5.69
CA GLU A 317 4.36 -10.34 5.89
C GLU A 317 3.22 -9.68 6.65
N LEU A 318 1.98 -10.02 6.31
CA LEU A 318 0.79 -9.58 7.05
C LEU A 318 0.37 -10.69 8.00
N ILE A 319 0.42 -10.41 9.29
CA ILE A 319 0.02 -11.33 10.36
C ILE A 319 -1.48 -11.16 10.62
N PRO A 320 -2.23 -12.24 10.86
CA PRO A 320 -3.65 -12.14 11.26
C PRO A 320 -3.83 -11.25 12.48
N TRP A 321 -4.97 -10.58 12.56
CA TRP A 321 -5.35 -9.63 13.61
C TRP A 321 -4.57 -8.32 13.62
N ASN A 322 -3.35 -8.27 13.09
CA ASN A 322 -2.61 -7.03 12.99
C ASN A 322 -3.14 -6.17 11.85
N GLY A 323 -3.37 -4.91 12.15
CA GLY A 323 -3.59 -3.90 11.14
C GLY A 323 -2.28 -3.25 10.71
N TYR A 324 -2.29 -2.67 9.54
CA TYR A 324 -1.13 -2.04 8.92
C TYR A 324 -1.52 -0.71 8.29
N ALA A 325 -0.60 0.24 8.32
CA ALA A 325 -0.66 1.43 7.50
C ALA A 325 0.29 1.27 6.31
N ILE A 326 -0.19 1.56 5.12
CA ILE A 326 0.58 1.53 3.87
C ILE A 326 0.38 2.83 3.11
N PHE A 327 1.47 3.43 2.65
CA PHE A 327 1.40 4.65 1.87
C PHE A 327 1.51 4.36 0.38
N SER A 328 0.63 4.97 -0.39
CA SER A 328 0.70 4.98 -1.85
C SER A 328 0.73 6.41 -2.39
N PRO A 329 1.69 6.79 -3.24
CA PRO A 329 1.78 8.15 -3.80
C PRO A 329 0.68 8.43 -4.84
N GLU A 330 0.09 7.38 -5.39
CA GLU A 330 -1.02 7.45 -6.35
C GLU A 330 -1.98 6.26 -6.12
N LYS A 331 -3.08 6.24 -6.84
CA LYS A 331 -4.02 5.12 -6.79
C LYS A 331 -3.35 3.85 -7.34
N SER A 332 -3.37 2.78 -6.55
CA SER A 332 -2.73 1.49 -6.87
C SER A 332 -3.43 0.33 -6.15
N SER A 333 -2.78 -0.82 -6.03
CA SER A 333 -3.27 -1.95 -5.26
C SER A 333 -2.12 -2.80 -4.74
N ILE A 334 -2.42 -3.64 -3.76
CA ILE A 334 -1.58 -4.76 -3.38
C ILE A 334 -2.33 -6.06 -3.61
N THR A 335 -1.60 -7.13 -3.91
CA THR A 335 -2.14 -8.48 -4.03
C THR A 335 -1.65 -9.32 -2.86
N VAL A 336 -2.55 -9.75 -2.00
CA VAL A 336 -2.28 -10.64 -0.87
C VAL A 336 -2.34 -12.08 -1.37
N LEU A 337 -1.31 -12.87 -1.04
CA LEU A 337 -1.12 -14.21 -1.55
C LEU A 337 -1.50 -15.23 -0.48
N PRO A 338 -2.49 -16.12 -0.72
CA PRO A 338 -2.95 -17.11 0.27
C PRO A 338 -1.95 -18.24 0.52
N PHE A 339 -0.88 -18.31 -0.28
CA PHE A 339 0.20 -19.29 -0.14
C PHE A 339 1.55 -18.58 -0.16
N SER A 340 2.44 -18.97 0.76
CA SER A 340 3.80 -18.44 0.81
C SER A 340 4.56 -18.86 -0.44
N VAL A 341 5.04 -17.88 -1.19
CA VAL A 341 6.03 -18.11 -2.24
C VAL A 341 7.40 -18.09 -1.56
N ILE A 342 8.07 -19.24 -1.51
CA ILE A 342 9.45 -19.33 -1.00
C ILE A 342 10.39 -18.74 -2.06
N ASP A 343 10.27 -17.46 -2.31
CA ASP A 343 11.34 -16.71 -2.95
C ASP A 343 12.07 -15.92 -1.86
N SER A 344 13.33 -16.29 -1.66
CA SER A 344 14.23 -15.61 -0.74
C SER A 344 14.15 -14.10 -0.96
N VAL A 345 13.50 -13.42 -0.01
CA VAL A 345 13.62 -11.96 0.11
C VAL A 345 15.12 -11.68 0.23
N GLN A 346 15.72 -11.15 -0.83
CA GLN A 346 17.09 -10.68 -0.76
C GLN A 346 17.10 -9.57 0.29
N MET A 347 17.60 -9.89 1.48
CA MET A 347 17.96 -8.88 2.47
C MET A 347 18.89 -7.91 1.75
N ILE A 348 18.47 -6.67 1.67
CA ILE A 348 19.27 -5.58 1.10
C ILE A 348 20.54 -5.50 1.94
N GLN A 349 21.64 -6.03 1.41
CA GLN A 349 22.95 -5.91 2.05
C GLN A 349 23.30 -4.44 2.19
N ASN A 350 23.82 -4.05 3.35
CA ASN A 350 24.37 -2.73 3.62
C ASN A 350 25.32 -2.30 2.50
N VAL A 351 24.89 -1.34 1.69
CA VAL A 351 25.72 -0.77 0.64
C VAL A 351 26.68 0.24 1.29
N MET A 352 27.98 0.07 1.07
CA MET A 352 28.99 1.05 1.51
C MET A 352 28.67 2.44 0.97
N ASN A 353 28.88 3.47 1.79
CA ASN A 353 28.70 4.90 1.54
C ASN A 353 27.28 5.47 1.71
N GLU A 354 26.37 4.77 2.35
CA GLU A 354 25.09 5.34 2.79
C GLU A 354 25.22 5.93 4.19
N TRP A 355 24.55 7.04 4.43
CA TRP A 355 24.51 7.65 5.76
C TRP A 355 23.12 8.19 6.08
N TYR A 356 22.78 8.14 7.35
CA TYR A 356 21.52 8.62 7.90
C TYR A 356 21.78 9.42 9.17
N LEU A 357 20.98 10.45 9.38
CA LEU A 357 20.87 11.17 10.64
C LEU A 357 19.51 10.89 11.26
N ASN A 358 19.50 10.21 12.37
CA ASN A 358 18.32 10.07 13.22
C ASN A 358 18.23 11.29 14.14
N MET A 359 17.12 12.00 14.06
CA MET A 359 16.85 13.17 14.87
C MET A 359 15.82 12.82 15.93
N LYS A 360 16.19 12.87 17.20
CA LYS A 360 15.31 12.59 18.33
C LYS A 360 14.88 13.87 19.00
N ILE A 361 13.59 14.03 19.24
CA ILE A 361 13.03 15.10 20.06
C ILE A 361 12.44 14.50 21.33
N GLN A 362 12.66 15.19 22.44
CA GLN A 362 12.19 14.75 23.75
C GLN A 362 11.79 15.95 24.62
N SER A 363 10.70 15.83 25.34
CA SER A 363 10.29 16.76 26.42
C SER A 363 9.85 15.98 27.67
N GLU A 364 9.37 16.69 28.69
CA GLU A 364 8.82 16.05 29.89
C GLU A 364 7.51 15.30 29.61
N SER A 365 6.71 15.76 28.65
CA SER A 365 5.37 15.25 28.35
C SER A 365 5.33 14.18 27.25
N PHE A 366 6.39 13.99 26.48
CA PHE A 366 6.42 12.98 25.42
C PHE A 366 7.80 12.34 25.25
N ILE A 367 7.80 11.09 24.82
CA ILE A 367 9.01 10.28 24.61
C ILE A 367 9.22 10.04 23.12
N ASN A 368 10.39 10.49 22.62
CA ASN A 368 11.06 10.05 21.38
C ASN A 368 10.24 9.92 20.09
N PHE A 369 9.91 11.03 19.46
CA PHE A 369 9.66 11.02 18.01
C PHE A 369 10.98 11.24 17.28
N SER A 370 11.26 10.40 16.28
CA SER A 370 12.49 10.50 15.48
C SER A 370 12.15 10.76 14.02
N ALA A 371 12.77 11.80 13.46
CA ALA A 371 12.86 11.96 12.02
C ALA A 371 14.20 11.42 11.52
N GLU A 372 14.23 10.92 10.30
CA GLU A 372 15.44 10.42 9.66
C GLU A 372 15.65 11.13 8.33
N ILE A 373 16.83 11.66 8.13
CA ILE A 373 17.27 12.17 6.84
C ILE A 373 18.55 11.48 6.42
N GLY A 374 18.85 11.45 5.14
CA GLY A 374 20.09 10.81 4.71
C GLY A 374 20.33 10.84 3.22
N ARG A 375 21.35 10.10 2.82
CA ARG A 375 21.67 9.88 1.42
C ARG A 375 21.98 8.44 1.14
N ARG A 376 21.47 7.97 0.00
CA ARG A 376 21.52 6.58 -0.40
C ARG A 376 21.70 6.43 -1.91
N LYS A 377 22.36 5.36 -2.32
CA LYS A 377 22.40 4.94 -3.73
C LYS A 377 20.98 4.54 -4.19
N ASN A 378 20.63 4.95 -5.40
CA ASN A 378 19.33 4.73 -6.02
C ASN A 378 18.13 5.47 -5.35
N ALA A 379 18.38 6.38 -4.41
CA ALA A 379 17.37 7.34 -3.98
C ALA A 379 17.32 8.55 -4.92
N ASN A 380 16.18 9.24 -4.94
CA ASN A 380 15.95 10.48 -5.68
C ASN A 380 15.92 11.66 -4.71
N ASP A 381 16.07 12.88 -5.22
CA ASP A 381 15.84 14.09 -4.43
C ASP A 381 14.37 14.52 -4.38
N SER A 382 13.50 13.82 -5.14
CA SER A 382 12.04 13.85 -5.03
C SER A 382 11.55 12.57 -4.37
N TYR A 383 10.27 12.51 -4.03
CA TYR A 383 9.67 11.34 -3.38
C TYR A 383 10.01 10.01 -4.08
N ASP A 384 10.43 9.04 -3.28
CA ASP A 384 10.58 7.64 -3.66
C ASP A 384 10.26 6.68 -2.48
N ILE A 385 10.49 5.37 -2.68
CA ILE A 385 10.19 4.33 -1.66
C ILE A 385 11.07 4.43 -0.39
N TYR A 386 12.13 5.22 -0.41
CA TYR A 386 13.00 5.44 0.74
C TYR A 386 12.50 6.57 1.63
N ASP A 387 11.54 7.37 1.14
CA ASP A 387 10.88 8.41 1.90
C ASP A 387 9.66 7.87 2.63
N THR A 388 9.39 8.42 3.78
CA THR A 388 8.22 8.01 4.57
C THR A 388 7.44 9.24 5.00
N PRO A 389 6.22 9.45 4.49
CA PRO A 389 5.35 10.52 4.95
C PRO A 389 5.01 10.37 6.44
N ILE A 390 4.62 11.48 7.07
CA ILE A 390 4.17 11.46 8.47
C ILE A 390 3.02 10.45 8.62
N TYR A 391 3.11 9.61 9.64
CA TYR A 391 2.13 8.57 9.89
C TYR A 391 0.74 9.16 10.20
N PRO A 392 -0.34 8.46 9.86
CA PRO A 392 -1.69 8.84 10.25
C PRO A 392 -1.86 8.59 11.76
N LEU A 393 -1.54 9.58 12.57
CA LEU A 393 -1.64 9.51 14.04
C LEU A 393 -3.08 9.72 14.48
N ILE A 394 -3.54 8.92 15.44
CA ILE A 394 -4.88 9.07 16.02
C ILE A 394 -4.96 10.20 17.03
N ASP A 395 -3.85 10.53 17.69
CA ASP A 395 -3.72 11.63 18.65
C ASP A 395 -2.78 12.71 18.10
N GLU A 396 -3.03 13.98 18.47
CA GLU A 396 -2.15 15.09 18.12
C GLU A 396 -0.84 15.00 18.94
N HIS A 397 0.19 14.47 18.31
CA HIS A 397 1.54 14.43 18.89
C HIS A 397 2.45 15.46 18.24
N MET A 398 3.49 15.88 18.98
CA MET A 398 4.54 16.68 18.42
C MET A 398 5.44 15.82 17.54
N SER A 399 5.69 16.27 16.32
CA SER A 399 6.53 15.56 15.35
C SER A 399 7.55 16.50 14.71
N LEU A 400 8.76 16.00 14.48
CA LEU A 400 9.74 16.64 13.63
C LEU A 400 9.61 16.03 12.22
N VAL A 401 9.34 16.85 11.24
CA VAL A 401 9.10 16.42 9.87
C VAL A 401 10.04 17.14 8.90
N ALA A 402 10.42 16.46 7.84
CA ALA A 402 11.07 17.04 6.69
C ALA A 402 10.01 17.50 5.67
N ASP A 403 10.29 18.60 4.97
CA ASP A 403 9.47 19.14 3.90
C ASP A 403 10.23 18.98 2.59
N LEU A 404 9.83 18.02 1.77
CA LEU A 404 10.40 17.85 0.42
C LEU A 404 10.02 19.04 -0.44
N ASN A 405 11.01 19.77 -0.92
CA ASN A 405 10.90 21.03 -1.64
C ASN A 405 9.71 21.12 -2.61
N GLY A 406 8.55 21.57 -2.10
CA GLY A 406 7.53 22.24 -2.89
C GLY A 406 6.70 21.44 -3.88
N THR A 407 6.79 20.10 -3.92
CA THR A 407 6.09 19.29 -4.92
C THR A 407 4.91 18.50 -4.38
N ASP A 408 4.86 18.20 -3.07
CA ASP A 408 3.78 17.43 -2.45
C ASP A 408 3.26 18.07 -1.17
N SER A 409 1.96 17.92 -0.94
CA SER A 409 1.28 18.35 0.30
C SER A 409 1.67 17.50 1.53
N PHE A 410 2.49 16.47 1.36
CA PHE A 410 2.86 15.55 2.44
C PHE A 410 4.11 16.03 3.18
N LYS A 411 4.07 15.90 4.51
CA LYS A 411 5.22 16.04 5.40
C LYS A 411 5.85 14.67 5.61
N TYR A 412 7.18 14.62 5.72
CA TYR A 412 7.92 13.37 5.80
C TYR A 412 8.61 13.23 7.14
N ILE A 413 8.54 12.05 7.73
CA ILE A 413 9.39 11.67 8.87
C ILE A 413 10.70 11.06 8.41
N ARG A 414 10.78 10.68 7.13
CA ARG A 414 11.99 10.16 6.49
C ARG A 414 12.13 10.78 5.11
N ASP A 415 13.28 11.43 4.87
CA ASP A 415 13.67 12.06 3.59
C ASP A 415 15.08 11.61 3.23
N ILE A 416 15.17 10.64 2.30
CA ILE A 416 16.43 10.02 1.88
C ILE A 416 16.70 10.37 0.43
N ARG A 417 17.75 11.13 0.18
CA ARG A 417 18.09 11.66 -1.15
C ARG A 417 19.24 10.91 -1.82
N SER A 418 19.49 11.19 -3.09
CA SER A 418 20.59 10.59 -3.85
C SER A 418 21.95 10.87 -3.22
N ILE A 419 22.82 9.84 -3.17
CA ILE A 419 24.21 9.98 -2.74
C ILE A 419 25.09 10.63 -3.82
N ASP A 420 24.62 10.76 -5.06
CA ASP A 420 25.36 11.36 -6.16
C ASP A 420 25.61 12.86 -5.93
N GLU A 421 24.77 13.51 -5.12
CA GLU A 421 25.00 14.84 -4.59
C GLU A 421 25.42 14.77 -3.12
N LEU A 422 26.55 15.38 -2.78
CA LEU A 422 27.06 15.38 -1.40
C LEU A 422 26.48 16.51 -0.56
N ASN A 423 26.20 17.65 -1.19
CA ASN A 423 25.70 18.86 -0.56
C ASN A 423 24.17 18.86 -0.54
N GLY A 424 23.56 19.33 0.54
CA GLY A 424 22.10 19.41 0.64
C GLY A 424 21.60 20.21 1.83
N VAL A 425 20.37 20.72 1.67
CA VAL A 425 19.62 21.39 2.73
C VAL A 425 18.29 20.68 2.89
N TRP A 426 17.97 20.27 4.11
CA TRP A 426 16.67 19.71 4.49
C TRP A 426 15.91 20.74 5.29
N ASN A 427 14.67 21.02 4.85
CA ASN A 427 13.75 21.85 5.60
C ASN A 427 13.09 20.98 6.66
N LEU A 428 13.25 21.32 7.91
CA LEU A 428 12.70 20.60 9.04
C LEU A 428 11.66 21.46 9.76
N ARG A 429 10.59 20.85 10.19
CA ARG A 429 9.52 21.53 10.92
C ARG A 429 9.11 20.72 12.13
N LEU A 430 9.04 21.38 13.27
CA LEU A 430 8.48 20.83 14.48
C LEU A 430 7.01 21.28 14.59
N ASP A 431 6.10 20.36 14.33
CA ASP A 431 4.66 20.55 14.38
C ASP A 431 4.04 19.87 15.60
N GLY A 432 2.82 20.25 15.96
CA GLY A 432 2.05 19.70 17.06
C GLY A 432 1.79 20.72 18.18
N LYS A 433 0.84 20.41 19.04
CA LYS A 433 0.52 21.24 20.22
C LYS A 433 1.58 21.02 21.31
N ASN A 434 2.08 22.09 21.87
CA ASN A 434 2.97 22.07 23.02
C ASN A 434 2.55 23.10 24.06
N SER A 435 2.78 22.78 25.31
CA SER A 435 2.50 23.60 26.50
C SER A 435 3.70 24.47 26.92
N ASN A 436 4.47 25.03 26.00
CA ASN A 436 5.68 25.82 26.27
C ASN A 436 6.83 25.04 26.97
N GLU A 437 6.89 23.73 26.75
CA GLU A 437 7.97 22.89 27.27
C GLU A 437 9.29 23.10 26.52
N VAL A 438 10.37 22.79 27.20
CA VAL A 438 11.69 22.72 26.58
C VAL A 438 11.81 21.39 25.84
N ILE A 439 12.01 21.46 24.53
CA ILE A 439 12.24 20.30 23.68
C ILE A 439 13.73 20.14 23.47
N SER A 440 14.25 18.97 23.77
CA SER A 440 15.63 18.60 23.47
C SER A 440 15.70 17.91 22.10
N LEU A 441 16.48 18.46 21.18
CA LEU A 441 16.81 17.86 19.89
C LEU A 441 18.23 17.28 19.95
N SER A 442 18.37 16.00 19.66
CA SER A 442 19.64 15.30 19.52
C SER A 442 19.71 14.57 18.18
N LEU A 443 20.93 14.45 17.64
CA LEU A 443 21.17 13.81 16.35
C LEU A 443 22.15 12.65 16.52
N GLU A 444 21.81 11.51 15.92
CA GLU A 444 22.66 10.32 15.87
C GLU A 444 22.95 9.97 14.40
N LYS A 445 24.24 9.89 14.06
CA LYS A 445 24.67 9.50 12.71
C LYS A 445 24.81 7.98 12.62
N LYS A 446 24.22 7.37 11.57
CA LYS A 446 24.41 5.99 11.18
C LYS A 446 25.02 5.89 9.78
N GLY A 447 25.78 4.84 9.54
CA GLY A 447 26.45 4.61 8.27
C GLY A 447 27.73 5.44 8.07
N GLN A 448 28.24 5.43 6.85
CA GLN A 448 29.49 6.09 6.49
C GLN A 448 29.25 7.27 5.55
N THR A 449 29.64 8.46 5.97
CA THR A 449 29.63 9.64 5.09
C THR A 449 30.81 9.58 4.13
N PRO A 450 30.61 9.83 2.83
CA PRO A 450 31.71 9.98 1.90
C PRO A 450 32.47 11.28 2.20
N GLY A 451 33.83 11.22 2.20
CA GLY A 451 34.67 12.39 2.34
C GLY A 451 34.54 13.14 3.68
N ASN A 452 34.72 14.46 3.62
CA ASN A 452 34.70 15.36 4.78
C ASN A 452 33.33 16.03 4.98
N ILE A 453 32.25 15.27 4.92
CA ILE A 453 30.91 15.83 5.13
C ILE A 453 30.74 16.21 6.60
N VAL A 454 30.37 17.46 6.82
CA VAL A 454 29.99 18.03 8.10
C VAL A 454 28.52 18.45 8.09
N PHE A 455 27.96 18.66 9.27
CA PHE A 455 26.57 19.00 9.44
C PHE A 455 26.40 20.30 10.20
N GLY A 456 25.52 21.17 9.69
CA GLY A 456 25.07 22.39 10.34
C GLY A 456 23.56 22.41 10.54
N LEU A 457 23.09 23.07 11.58
CA LEU A 457 21.66 23.29 11.82
C LEU A 457 21.41 24.79 11.98
N VAL A 458 20.50 25.34 11.18
CA VAL A 458 20.05 26.72 11.32
C VAL A 458 18.67 26.74 12.00
N ASP A 459 18.61 27.38 13.13
CA ASP A 459 17.42 27.70 13.89
C ASP A 459 16.85 29.02 13.39
N ILE A 460 15.73 28.94 12.68
CA ILE A 460 15.12 30.09 12.01
C ILE A 460 14.59 31.09 13.03
N ALA A 461 13.92 30.59 14.07
CA ALA A 461 13.31 31.44 15.10
C ALA A 461 14.35 32.17 15.96
N LYS A 462 15.49 31.53 16.25
CA LYS A 462 16.60 32.13 16.99
C LYS A 462 17.60 32.86 16.11
N ARG A 463 17.48 32.77 14.77
CA ARG A 463 18.42 33.31 13.80
C ARG A 463 19.86 32.86 14.10
N LYS A 464 20.04 31.58 14.40
CA LYS A 464 21.31 31.03 14.85
C LYS A 464 21.68 29.77 14.13
N ALA A 465 22.95 29.66 13.70
CA ALA A 465 23.54 28.43 13.21
C ALA A 465 24.25 27.68 14.33
N TYR A 466 24.12 26.35 14.31
CA TYR A 466 24.83 25.42 15.18
C TYR A 466 25.71 24.53 14.31
N PHE A 467 26.94 24.30 14.74
CA PHE A 467 27.91 23.42 14.12
C PHE A 467 28.30 22.30 15.10
N GLU A 468 28.90 21.23 14.60
CA GLU A 468 29.26 20.05 15.41
C GLU A 468 28.06 19.47 16.15
N ILE A 469 26.94 19.39 15.44
CA ILE A 469 25.62 19.10 16.02
C ILE A 469 25.45 17.64 16.47
N LEU A 470 26.32 16.73 16.02
CA LEU A 470 26.27 15.32 16.41
C LEU A 470 26.63 15.06 17.87
N GLU A 471 27.37 16.00 18.49
CA GLU A 471 27.84 15.89 19.88
C GLU A 471 27.05 16.79 20.84
N LYS A 472 26.01 17.47 20.34
CA LYS A 472 25.29 18.48 21.09
C LYS A 472 23.80 18.17 21.17
N THR A 473 23.22 18.43 22.33
CA THR A 473 21.77 18.53 22.48
C THR A 473 21.36 19.99 22.32
N ILE A 474 20.42 20.23 21.41
CA ILE A 474 19.91 21.56 21.10
C ILE A 474 18.57 21.75 21.78
N SER A 475 18.46 22.76 22.64
CA SER A 475 17.21 23.09 23.32
C SER A 475 16.37 24.02 22.45
N ILE A 476 15.12 23.64 22.23
CA ILE A 476 14.10 24.38 21.49
C ILE A 476 12.97 24.73 22.43
N ILE A 477 12.50 25.97 22.38
CA ILE A 477 11.27 26.40 23.08
C ILE A 477 10.26 26.75 22.00
N LYS A 478 9.21 25.94 21.85
CA LYS A 478 8.15 26.16 20.89
C LYS A 478 6.95 26.81 21.59
N ASN A 479 6.51 27.94 21.09
CA ASN A 479 5.27 28.57 21.55
C ASN A 479 4.04 27.79 21.03
N THR A 480 2.96 27.81 21.77
CA THR A 480 1.81 26.90 21.67
C THR A 480 1.16 26.72 20.28
N ASP A 481 1.15 27.74 19.44
CA ASP A 481 0.28 27.73 18.25
C ASP A 481 1.03 27.91 16.91
N SER A 482 2.34 27.80 16.90
CA SER A 482 3.14 27.93 15.67
C SER A 482 4.06 26.75 15.45
N SER A 483 4.24 26.34 14.19
CA SER A 483 5.32 25.45 13.81
C SER A 483 6.67 26.10 14.11
N TYR A 484 7.70 25.27 14.32
CA TYR A 484 9.07 25.73 14.58
C TYR A 484 9.96 25.20 13.47
N ASP A 485 10.52 26.13 12.67
CA ASP A 485 11.28 25.77 11.48
C ASP A 485 12.79 25.72 11.77
N LEU A 486 13.41 24.68 11.26
CA LEU A 486 14.84 24.42 11.28
C LEU A 486 15.33 24.09 9.86
N LYS A 487 16.59 24.33 9.56
CA LYS A 487 17.22 23.82 8.35
C LYS A 487 18.47 23.04 8.70
N LEU A 488 18.50 21.78 8.29
CA LEU A 488 19.70 20.97 8.37
C LEU A 488 20.49 21.09 7.07
N ILE A 489 21.78 21.28 7.19
CA ILE A 489 22.70 21.44 6.08
C ILE A 489 23.74 20.33 6.17
N ALA A 490 23.96 19.60 5.09
CA ALA A 490 25.04 18.62 4.96
C ALA A 490 25.91 18.96 3.75
N GLY A 491 27.21 18.83 3.89
CA GLY A 491 28.17 19.11 2.82
C GLY A 491 29.60 19.28 3.34
N ASP A 492 30.51 19.76 2.50
CA ASP A 492 31.80 20.17 2.99
C ASP A 492 31.70 21.43 3.89
N GLN A 493 32.76 21.73 4.63
CA GLN A 493 32.76 22.85 5.59
C GLN A 493 32.44 24.20 4.92
N ILE A 494 32.95 24.41 3.70
CA ILE A 494 32.76 25.67 2.96
C ILE A 494 31.28 25.81 2.58
N TYR A 495 30.64 24.75 2.08
CA TYR A 495 29.25 24.75 1.74
C TYR A 495 28.34 24.99 2.96
N VAL A 496 28.62 24.31 4.07
CA VAL A 496 27.84 24.46 5.30
C VAL A 496 27.93 25.89 5.84
N ASP A 497 29.13 26.50 5.83
CA ASP A 497 29.34 27.86 6.28
C ASP A 497 28.63 28.89 5.37
N LEU A 498 28.74 28.73 4.05
CA LEU A 498 28.11 29.62 3.08
C LEU A 498 26.57 29.54 3.15
N MET A 499 26.02 28.33 3.14
CA MET A 499 24.57 28.14 3.20
C MET A 499 23.98 28.61 4.53
N SER A 500 24.67 28.41 5.64
CA SER A 500 24.25 28.94 6.94
C SER A 500 24.16 30.46 6.94
N LYS A 501 25.16 31.16 6.37
CA LYS A 501 25.15 32.62 6.22
C LYS A 501 24.04 33.10 5.29
N GLU A 502 23.89 32.45 4.14
CA GLU A 502 22.87 32.79 3.17
C GLU A 502 21.47 32.66 3.77
N ILE A 503 21.15 31.52 4.42
CA ILE A 503 19.89 31.31 5.08
C ILE A 503 19.62 32.39 6.13
N LEU A 504 20.60 32.68 6.99
CA LEU A 504 20.45 33.69 8.04
C LEU A 504 20.24 35.10 7.47
N SER A 505 20.91 35.45 6.34
CA SER A 505 20.76 36.76 5.71
C SER A 505 19.36 36.96 5.07
N ASN A 506 18.71 35.88 4.69
CA ASN A 506 17.39 35.88 4.07
C ASN A 506 16.23 35.86 5.09
N ILE A 507 16.51 35.79 6.41
CA ILE A 507 15.50 35.87 7.45
C ILE A 507 15.29 37.33 7.84
N PRO A 508 14.11 37.94 7.61
CA PRO A 508 13.81 39.31 8.06
C PRO A 508 13.94 39.44 9.58
N GLU A 509 14.31 40.63 10.06
CA GLU A 509 14.42 40.91 11.49
C GLU A 509 13.04 41.11 12.15
N ASP A 510 12.17 41.82 11.45
CA ASP A 510 10.87 42.24 11.93
C ASP A 510 9.77 41.95 10.90
N PHE A 511 8.53 41.96 11.35
CA PHE A 511 7.39 42.08 10.46
C PHE A 511 7.40 43.46 9.82
N VAL A 512 7.27 43.54 8.51
CA VAL A 512 7.24 44.81 7.76
C VAL A 512 6.16 44.71 6.69
N LEU A 513 5.40 45.80 6.53
CA LEU A 513 4.60 46.07 5.34
C LEU A 513 5.18 47.31 4.66
N GLU A 514 5.83 47.17 3.52
CA GLU A 514 6.38 48.28 2.78
C GLU A 514 5.29 49.15 2.14
N GLN A 515 5.64 50.39 1.79
CA GLN A 515 4.77 51.27 1.01
C GLN A 515 4.52 50.64 -0.36
N ASN A 516 3.26 50.65 -0.82
CA ASN A 516 2.93 50.14 -2.14
C ASN A 516 3.65 50.95 -3.24
N TYR A 517 4.03 50.27 -4.31
CA TYR A 517 4.65 50.88 -5.48
C TYR A 517 4.06 50.32 -6.78
N PRO A 518 3.68 51.19 -7.75
CA PRO A 518 3.67 52.67 -7.66
C PRO A 518 2.63 53.22 -6.66
N ASN A 519 2.85 54.42 -6.16
CA ASN A 519 1.90 55.17 -5.35
C ASN A 519 2.08 56.68 -5.65
N PRO A 520 1.18 57.39 -6.35
CA PRO A 520 -0.12 56.91 -6.84
C PRO A 520 -0.02 55.80 -7.90
N PHE A 521 -1.11 55.00 -8.05
CA PHE A 521 -1.17 53.87 -8.97
C PHE A 521 -2.42 53.85 -9.85
N ASN A 522 -2.32 53.15 -11.00
CA ASN A 522 -3.42 53.01 -11.97
C ASN A 522 -3.27 51.71 -12.78
N PRO A 523 -4.19 50.74 -12.72
CA PRO A 523 -4.99 50.41 -11.53
C PRO A 523 -4.24 49.45 -10.60
N ILE A 524 -3.01 49.00 -10.95
CA ILE A 524 -2.25 47.97 -10.26
C ILE A 524 -1.14 48.57 -9.41
N THR A 525 -0.99 48.05 -8.22
CA THR A 525 0.13 48.37 -7.33
C THR A 525 0.63 47.09 -6.60
N ASN A 526 1.91 47.07 -6.27
CA ASN A 526 2.53 45.99 -5.53
C ASN A 526 2.90 46.43 -4.12
N MET A 527 2.78 45.51 -3.16
CA MET A 527 3.18 45.73 -1.77
C MET A 527 4.12 44.61 -1.39
N ASN A 528 5.32 44.96 -0.93
CA ASN A 528 6.23 44.01 -0.34
C ASN A 528 5.99 43.93 1.16
N TYR A 529 6.16 42.73 1.70
CA TYR A 529 6.08 42.52 3.15
C TYR A 529 7.14 41.49 3.57
N ALA A 530 7.51 41.53 4.84
CA ALA A 530 8.53 40.68 5.40
C ALA A 530 8.02 39.97 6.66
N LEU A 531 8.37 38.69 6.80
CA LEU A 531 7.97 37.84 7.91
C LEU A 531 9.24 37.25 8.56
N PRO A 532 9.53 37.51 9.84
CA PRO A 532 10.69 36.93 10.53
C PRO A 532 10.50 35.45 10.88
N GLN A 533 9.26 34.95 10.86
CA GLN A 533 8.89 33.57 11.16
C GLN A 533 7.63 33.20 10.39
N ARG A 534 7.38 31.92 10.19
CA ARG A 534 6.10 31.42 9.64
C ARG A 534 4.94 31.90 10.49
N SER A 535 3.95 32.51 9.87
CA SER A 535 2.85 33.16 10.58
C SER A 535 1.56 33.18 9.76
N GLN A 536 0.41 33.08 10.45
CA GLN A 536 -0.86 33.48 9.86
C GLN A 536 -0.82 34.97 9.58
N ILE A 537 -1.10 35.38 8.34
CA ILE A 537 -1.18 36.76 7.91
C ILE A 537 -2.52 37.07 7.29
N ILE A 538 -2.99 38.28 7.54
CA ILE A 538 -4.14 38.86 6.85
C ILE A 538 -3.68 40.17 6.25
N ILE A 539 -3.80 40.33 4.93
CA ILE A 539 -3.56 41.61 4.25
C ILE A 539 -4.87 42.02 3.55
N SER A 540 -5.47 43.09 4.00
CA SER A 540 -6.73 43.61 3.46
C SER A 540 -6.62 45.08 3.08
N VAL A 541 -7.44 45.52 2.10
CA VAL A 541 -7.58 46.89 1.64
C VAL A 541 -8.86 47.50 2.23
N TYR A 542 -8.76 48.72 2.74
CA TYR A 542 -9.85 49.49 3.34
C TYR A 542 -10.05 50.82 2.64
N ASN A 543 -11.29 51.31 2.61
CA ASN A 543 -11.61 52.65 2.20
C ASN A 543 -11.41 53.68 3.33
N VAL A 544 -11.62 54.95 3.06
CA VAL A 544 -11.47 56.05 4.05
C VAL A 544 -12.47 55.97 5.22
N LEU A 545 -13.56 55.22 5.09
CA LEU A 545 -14.54 54.98 6.14
C LEU A 545 -14.17 53.79 7.03
N GLY A 546 -13.03 53.12 6.75
CA GLY A 546 -12.60 51.92 7.46
C GLY A 546 -13.33 50.63 7.07
N GLN A 547 -14.13 50.65 6.01
CA GLN A 547 -14.80 49.48 5.48
C GLN A 547 -13.79 48.65 4.67
N GLU A 548 -13.79 47.35 4.85
CA GLU A 548 -12.96 46.42 4.07
C GLU A 548 -13.47 46.38 2.62
N VAL A 549 -12.55 46.57 1.68
CA VAL A 549 -12.80 46.56 0.24
C VAL A 549 -12.47 45.19 -0.33
N LYS A 550 -11.33 44.64 0.10
CA LYS A 550 -10.84 43.36 -0.38
C LYS A 550 -9.82 42.76 0.57
N THR A 551 -9.95 41.45 0.82
CA THR A 551 -8.90 40.67 1.44
C THR A 551 -7.97 40.13 0.35
N LEU A 552 -6.69 40.48 0.41
CA LEU A 552 -5.69 40.07 -0.57
C LEU A 552 -5.03 38.73 -0.16
N ILE A 553 -4.79 38.52 1.14
CA ILE A 553 -4.22 37.31 1.72
C ILE A 553 -4.91 37.03 3.05
N ASN A 554 -5.24 35.76 3.30
CA ASN A 554 -5.66 35.24 4.60
C ASN A 554 -5.18 33.77 4.71
N GLU A 555 -3.88 33.58 4.94
CA GLU A 555 -3.27 32.26 5.00
C GLU A 555 -1.98 32.26 5.83
N VAL A 556 -1.46 31.06 6.13
CA VAL A 556 -0.16 30.89 6.76
C VAL A 556 0.93 31.00 5.69
N LYS A 557 1.85 31.94 5.86
CA LYS A 557 3.04 32.11 5.02
C LYS A 557 4.32 31.79 5.76
N ASP A 558 5.31 31.28 5.05
CA ASP A 558 6.65 31.04 5.58
C ASP A 558 7.39 32.36 5.82
N TYR A 559 8.48 32.29 6.61
CA TYR A 559 9.37 33.42 6.80
C TYR A 559 10.02 33.87 5.47
N GLY A 560 10.44 35.11 5.41
CA GLY A 560 11.08 35.67 4.22
C GLY A 560 10.42 36.94 3.71
N TYR A 561 10.86 37.36 2.54
CA TYR A 561 10.34 38.52 1.82
C TYR A 561 9.32 38.09 0.78
N HIS A 562 8.17 38.73 0.78
CA HIS A 562 7.02 38.39 -0.07
C HIS A 562 6.49 39.62 -0.78
N SER A 563 5.70 39.42 -1.83
CA SER A 563 5.04 40.48 -2.57
C SER A 563 3.59 40.09 -2.88
N ILE A 564 2.70 41.07 -2.86
CA ILE A 564 1.30 40.92 -3.24
C ILE A 564 0.87 42.15 -4.06
N SER A 565 -0.04 41.97 -5.02
CA SER A 565 -0.56 43.02 -5.84
C SER A 565 -2.05 43.25 -5.57
N TRP A 566 -2.45 44.50 -5.72
CA TRP A 566 -3.85 44.90 -5.78
C TRP A 566 -4.15 45.61 -7.11
N ASN A 567 -5.21 45.21 -7.78
CA ASN A 567 -5.63 45.70 -9.10
C ASN A 567 -6.75 46.73 -9.03
N GLY A 568 -7.00 47.37 -7.88
CA GLY A 568 -8.03 48.39 -7.72
C GLY A 568 -9.48 47.89 -7.79
N THR A 569 -9.73 46.59 -7.47
CA THR A 569 -11.08 46.00 -7.44
C THR A 569 -11.49 45.60 -6.03
N ASP A 570 -12.81 45.51 -5.79
CA ASP A 570 -13.38 44.92 -4.56
C ASP A 570 -13.40 43.37 -4.63
N GLU A 571 -14.00 42.71 -3.61
CA GLU A 571 -14.15 41.25 -3.55
C GLU A 571 -14.94 40.67 -4.74
N ASN A 572 -15.88 41.43 -5.31
CA ASN A 572 -16.72 41.01 -6.42
C ASN A 572 -16.10 41.33 -7.79
N GLY A 573 -14.85 41.85 -7.82
CA GLY A 573 -14.16 42.24 -9.03
C GLY A 573 -14.60 43.59 -9.60
N LYS A 574 -15.45 44.34 -8.89
CA LYS A 574 -15.90 45.68 -9.31
C LYS A 574 -14.78 46.69 -9.08
N GLU A 575 -14.53 47.51 -10.08
CA GLU A 575 -13.53 48.57 -10.01
C GLU A 575 -13.85 49.62 -8.95
N MET A 576 -12.85 49.97 -8.17
CA MET A 576 -12.95 51.01 -7.17
C MET A 576 -12.74 52.40 -7.76
N ALA A 577 -13.36 53.43 -7.16
CA ALA A 577 -13.20 54.83 -7.58
C ALA A 577 -11.79 55.34 -7.25
N SER A 578 -11.34 56.35 -8.03
CA SER A 578 -10.13 57.12 -7.66
C SER A 578 -10.27 57.67 -6.26
N GLY A 579 -9.24 57.55 -5.45
CA GLY A 579 -9.28 57.96 -4.04
C GLY A 579 -8.22 57.34 -3.17
N VAL A 580 -8.32 57.66 -1.88
CA VAL A 580 -7.43 57.14 -0.85
C VAL A 580 -7.94 55.81 -0.34
N TYR A 581 -7.06 54.84 -0.25
CA TYR A 581 -7.28 53.54 0.35
C TYR A 581 -6.15 53.24 1.36
N PHE A 582 -6.38 52.28 2.21
CA PHE A 582 -5.37 51.80 3.19
C PHE A 582 -5.21 50.30 3.01
N VAL A 583 -3.97 49.85 2.89
CA VAL A 583 -3.63 48.44 3.04
C VAL A 583 -3.24 48.19 4.51
N ARG A 584 -3.73 47.11 5.10
CA ARG A 584 -3.41 46.70 6.47
C ARG A 584 -2.92 45.27 6.48
N MET A 585 -1.81 45.07 7.12
CA MET A 585 -1.27 43.75 7.46
C MET A 585 -1.48 43.46 8.94
N ILE A 586 -1.99 42.27 9.26
CA ILE A 586 -2.18 41.76 10.60
C ILE A 586 -1.47 40.41 10.68
N SER A 587 -0.62 40.22 11.68
CA SER A 587 0.06 38.95 11.97
C SER A 587 0.54 38.96 13.41
N LYS A 588 0.31 37.89 14.17
CA LYS A 588 0.89 37.58 15.50
C LYS A 588 1.20 38.80 16.41
N GLY A 589 0.20 39.69 16.62
CA GLY A 589 0.37 40.91 17.40
C GLY A 589 0.95 42.11 16.66
N PHE A 590 1.36 41.92 15.39
CA PHE A 590 1.81 43.00 14.52
C PHE A 590 0.64 43.54 13.70
N ILE A 591 0.50 44.87 13.68
CA ILE A 591 -0.47 45.56 12.84
C ILE A 591 0.23 46.77 12.22
N GLN A 592 0.25 46.82 10.91
CA GLN A 592 0.74 47.98 10.16
C GLN A 592 -0.27 48.36 9.05
N SER A 593 -0.43 49.66 8.80
CA SER A 593 -1.27 50.17 7.73
C SER A 593 -0.56 51.23 6.93
N ASN A 594 -0.63 51.14 5.61
CA ASN A 594 -0.06 52.11 4.69
C ASN A 594 -1.11 52.72 3.79
N LYS A 595 -0.96 54.02 3.50
CA LYS A 595 -1.87 54.78 2.66
C LYS A 595 -1.56 54.57 1.18
N MET A 596 -2.55 54.33 0.37
CA MET A 596 -2.46 54.15 -1.08
C MET A 596 -3.35 55.17 -1.80
N LEU A 597 -2.93 55.67 -2.96
CA LEU A 597 -3.69 56.60 -3.79
C LEU A 597 -3.94 55.99 -5.17
N LEU A 598 -5.21 55.60 -5.40
CA LEU A 598 -5.68 55.11 -6.70
C LEU A 598 -6.06 56.29 -7.59
N LEU A 599 -5.50 56.35 -8.78
CA LEU A 599 -5.84 57.29 -9.83
C LEU A 599 -6.38 56.48 -11.04
N LYS A 600 -7.48 56.92 -11.59
CA LYS A 600 -8.02 56.42 -12.87
C LYS A 600 -7.82 57.39 -13.97
#